data_b33d4ca947e1a2430a2666c6f21b96e6
#
_entry.id   b33d4ca947e1a2430a2666c6f21b96e6
#
_cell.length_a   1.000
_cell.length_b   1.000
_cell.length_c   1.000
_cell.angle_alpha   90.00
_cell.angle_beta   90.00
_cell.angle_gamma   90.00
#
_symmetry.space_group_name_H-M   'P 1'
#
loop_
_entity.id
_entity.type
_entity.pdbx_description
1 polymer ?
#
loop_
_entity_poly.entity_id
_entity_poly.type
_entity_poly.pdbx_seq_one_letter_code
_entity_poly.pdbx_strand_id
1 'polypeptide(L)'
;MKSRFGFLRPCLPGAFFLLLAACSLYASQWPGDIRVYQVKGRPVEIILKDGSKPLIRVGEKIPVDATIRTPDGSSLTLMFSNGATVSVQPGTELQVSFLTSDPDRVAMPLPPRNTAGQPLSETDVRLMKGLIMLDVPTQNRKSTFQVTTPLGIACIRGTRYFVQSGKTLAIVGVVSGKVLATSLTGDSKLIVSGTAVAMSPAGFIEVGPVGASLLQQTMSILNFLNSSSASALPAPSKAPSSRASYNLSE
;
A
#
# COMPACT_ATOMS: atom_id res chain seq x y z
N MET A 1 -3.96 57.25 -61.64
CA MET A 1 -2.48 57.36 -61.79
C MET A 1 -1.82 56.98 -60.53
N LYS A 2 -0.88 55.98 -60.62
CA LYS A 2 0.06 55.46 -59.63
C LYS A 2 -0.51 54.47 -58.56
N SER A 3 -0.36 53.22 -58.94
CA SER A 3 -0.30 52.02 -58.11
C SER A 3 0.76 52.09 -57.01
N ARG A 4 0.48 51.52 -55.84
CA ARG A 4 1.52 50.99 -54.97
C ARG A 4 1.12 49.59 -54.47
N PHE A 5 1.82 48.61 -55.01
CA PHE A 5 1.89 47.26 -54.51
C PHE A 5 2.53 47.26 -53.13
N GLY A 6 1.86 46.68 -52.14
CA GLY A 6 2.39 46.37 -50.84
C GLY A 6 2.66 44.88 -50.71
N PHE A 7 3.94 44.54 -50.51
CA PHE A 7 4.48 43.19 -50.35
C PHE A 7 3.86 42.44 -49.18
N LEU A 8 3.25 41.30 -49.45
CA LEU A 8 2.99 40.26 -48.46
C LEU A 8 4.31 39.58 -48.09
N ARG A 9 4.64 39.65 -46.78
CA ARG A 9 5.70 38.83 -46.20
C ARG A 9 5.08 37.49 -45.81
N PRO A 10 5.70 36.33 -46.12
CA PRO A 10 5.22 35.06 -45.63
C PRO A 10 5.63 34.85 -44.18
N CYS A 11 4.63 34.60 -43.31
CA CYS A 11 4.85 34.09 -41.97
C CYS A 11 5.45 32.69 -42.06
N LEU A 12 6.63 32.55 -41.49
CA LEU A 12 7.29 31.24 -41.26
C LEU A 12 6.44 30.36 -40.29
N PRO A 13 6.22 29.10 -40.62
CA PRO A 13 5.70 28.14 -39.71
C PRO A 13 6.86 27.53 -38.88
N GLY A 14 7.23 28.21 -37.82
CA GLY A 14 8.34 27.81 -36.95
C GLY A 14 7.97 27.48 -35.52
N ALA A 15 6.68 27.39 -35.17
CA ALA A 15 6.25 27.24 -33.77
C ALA A 15 5.50 25.93 -33.48
N PHE A 16 5.54 24.93 -34.36
CA PHE A 16 4.77 23.68 -34.17
C PHE A 16 5.61 22.44 -33.84
N PHE A 17 6.91 22.60 -33.58
CA PHE A 17 7.79 21.43 -33.36
C PHE A 17 8.40 21.30 -31.97
N LEU A 18 7.89 22.04 -30.96
CA LEU A 18 8.42 21.99 -29.58
C LEU A 18 7.43 21.42 -28.55
N LEU A 19 6.39 20.71 -28.98
CA LEU A 19 5.33 20.21 -28.08
C LEU A 19 5.27 18.66 -28.03
N LEU A 20 6.28 17.96 -28.51
CA LEU A 20 6.33 16.49 -28.54
C LEU A 20 7.47 15.86 -27.73
N ALA A 21 8.15 16.60 -26.87
CA ALA A 21 9.24 16.07 -26.05
C ALA A 21 8.91 16.00 -24.54
N ALA A 22 7.66 16.22 -24.14
CA ALA A 22 7.18 15.88 -22.80
C ALA A 22 6.58 14.46 -22.79
N CYS A 23 7.22 13.52 -23.50
CA CYS A 23 6.96 12.09 -23.26
C CYS A 23 7.56 11.77 -21.91
N SER A 24 6.73 11.96 -20.90
CA SER A 24 6.93 11.64 -19.50
C SER A 24 7.64 10.31 -19.39
N LEU A 25 8.78 10.29 -18.73
CA LEU A 25 9.40 9.11 -18.14
C LEU A 25 8.44 8.58 -17.06
N TYR A 26 7.30 8.06 -17.46
CA TYR A 26 6.54 7.15 -16.62
C TYR A 26 7.42 5.92 -16.45
N ALA A 27 8.16 5.88 -15.36
CA ALA A 27 8.74 4.62 -14.94
C ALA A 27 7.59 3.61 -14.95
N SER A 28 7.72 2.54 -15.74
CA SER A 28 6.72 1.48 -15.80
C SER A 28 6.48 0.99 -14.38
N GLN A 29 5.24 1.07 -13.91
CA GLN A 29 4.84 0.57 -12.61
C GLN A 29 4.23 -0.82 -12.80
N TRP A 30 4.62 -1.74 -11.95
CA TRP A 30 4.20 -3.13 -11.96
C TRP A 30 3.43 -3.46 -10.70
N PRO A 31 2.50 -4.44 -10.72
CA PRO A 31 1.92 -4.96 -9.50
C PRO A 31 3.02 -5.43 -8.53
N GLY A 32 3.01 -4.89 -7.31
CA GLY A 32 3.94 -5.31 -6.27
C GLY A 32 3.54 -6.65 -5.65
N ASP A 33 4.47 -7.28 -4.95
CA ASP A 33 4.25 -8.58 -4.30
C ASP A 33 3.66 -8.39 -2.91
N ILE A 34 2.48 -8.96 -2.68
CA ILE A 34 1.78 -9.01 -1.40
C ILE A 34 1.62 -10.48 -1.03
N ARG A 35 2.13 -10.89 0.14
CA ARG A 35 2.03 -12.28 0.60
C ARG A 35 1.32 -12.41 1.92
N VAL A 36 0.64 -13.53 2.08
CA VAL A 36 0.11 -13.95 3.37
C VAL A 36 1.27 -14.42 4.25
N TYR A 37 1.52 -13.69 5.33
CA TYR A 37 2.53 -14.06 6.32
C TYR A 37 1.97 -14.98 7.41
N GLN A 38 0.75 -14.69 7.88
CA GLN A 38 0.10 -15.46 8.94
C GLN A 38 -1.42 -15.37 8.80
N VAL A 39 -2.10 -16.47 9.13
CA VAL A 39 -3.55 -16.53 9.33
C VAL A 39 -3.80 -17.12 10.72
N LYS A 40 -4.67 -16.52 11.51
CA LYS A 40 -5.14 -17.04 12.80
C LYS A 40 -6.66 -17.16 12.75
N GLY A 41 -7.20 -18.23 13.33
CA GLY A 41 -8.63 -18.47 13.41
C GLY A 41 -9.20 -19.17 12.17
N ARG A 42 -10.39 -18.77 11.74
CA ARG A 42 -11.09 -19.32 10.56
C ARG A 42 -10.45 -18.85 9.25
N PRO A 43 -10.69 -19.56 8.13
CA PRO A 43 -10.21 -19.10 6.83
C PRO A 43 -10.67 -17.66 6.52
N VAL A 44 -9.74 -16.88 6.00
CA VAL A 44 -9.99 -15.52 5.53
C VAL A 44 -10.54 -15.58 4.11
N GLU A 45 -11.52 -14.76 3.81
CA GLU A 45 -12.13 -14.69 2.50
C GLU A 45 -11.36 -13.69 1.62
N ILE A 46 -10.82 -14.17 0.51
CA ILE A 46 -10.19 -13.36 -0.53
C ILE A 46 -11.11 -13.38 -1.75
N ILE A 47 -11.55 -12.22 -2.21
CA ILE A 47 -12.47 -12.08 -3.33
C ILE A 47 -11.73 -11.38 -4.45
N LEU A 48 -11.53 -12.04 -5.57
CA LEU A 48 -10.88 -11.49 -6.75
C LEU A 48 -11.84 -10.60 -7.56
N LYS A 49 -11.31 -9.87 -8.52
CA LYS A 49 -12.11 -8.99 -9.40
C LYS A 49 -13.20 -9.72 -10.19
N ASP A 50 -12.96 -10.98 -10.53
CA ASP A 50 -13.91 -11.86 -11.22
C ASP A 50 -14.98 -12.47 -10.29
N GLY A 51 -14.93 -12.13 -8.99
CA GLY A 51 -15.81 -12.67 -7.95
C GLY A 51 -15.39 -14.03 -7.41
N SER A 52 -14.35 -14.66 -7.94
CA SER A 52 -13.83 -15.93 -7.42
C SER A 52 -13.25 -15.76 -6.02
N LYS A 53 -13.31 -16.85 -5.23
CA LYS A 53 -12.88 -16.87 -3.83
C LYS A 53 -11.88 -18.01 -3.61
N PRO A 54 -10.63 -17.84 -4.04
CA PRO A 54 -9.60 -18.84 -3.81
C PRO A 54 -9.31 -19.00 -2.32
N LEU A 55 -8.99 -20.22 -1.93
CA LEU A 55 -8.44 -20.51 -0.60
C LEU A 55 -6.96 -20.12 -0.63
N ILE A 56 -6.59 -19.10 0.12
CA ILE A 56 -5.22 -18.61 0.19
C ILE A 56 -4.53 -19.17 1.44
N ARG A 57 -3.30 -19.65 1.26
CA ARG A 57 -2.44 -20.21 2.30
C ARG A 57 -1.31 -19.27 2.67
N VAL A 58 -0.69 -19.51 3.82
CA VAL A 58 0.53 -18.82 4.24
C VAL A 58 1.62 -19.00 3.17
N GLY A 59 2.30 -17.90 2.82
CA GLY A 59 3.32 -17.83 1.77
C GLY A 59 2.78 -17.51 0.38
N GLU A 60 1.49 -17.67 0.13
CA GLU A 60 0.88 -17.37 -1.18
C GLU A 60 0.72 -15.88 -1.41
N LYS A 61 0.74 -15.52 -2.69
CA LYS A 61 0.52 -14.13 -3.14
C LYS A 61 -0.96 -13.80 -3.16
N ILE A 62 -1.28 -12.58 -2.74
CA ILE A 62 -2.59 -11.99 -2.93
C ILE A 62 -2.52 -11.06 -4.14
N PRO A 63 -3.39 -11.26 -5.14
CA PRO A 63 -3.50 -10.32 -6.26
C PRO A 63 -3.84 -8.91 -5.78
N VAL A 64 -3.25 -7.90 -6.41
CA VAL A 64 -3.63 -6.51 -6.19
C VAL A 64 -5.11 -6.30 -6.50
N ASP A 65 -5.74 -5.39 -5.77
CA ASP A 65 -7.17 -5.06 -5.85
C ASP A 65 -8.13 -6.22 -5.45
N ALA A 66 -7.61 -7.31 -4.87
CA ALA A 66 -8.47 -8.30 -4.23
C ALA A 66 -9.13 -7.70 -2.97
N THR A 67 -10.38 -8.04 -2.73
CA THR A 67 -11.07 -7.70 -1.48
C THR A 67 -10.78 -8.77 -0.44
N ILE A 68 -10.37 -8.36 0.73
CA ILE A 68 -10.01 -9.21 1.87
C ILE A 68 -11.04 -9.01 2.97
N ARG A 69 -11.63 -10.10 3.45
CA ARG A 69 -12.56 -10.10 4.57
C ARG A 69 -12.10 -11.07 5.65
N THR A 70 -11.88 -10.56 6.85
CA THR A 70 -11.57 -11.38 8.03
C THR A 70 -12.85 -11.63 8.83
N PRO A 71 -13.26 -12.90 9.04
CA PRO A 71 -14.37 -13.21 9.93
C PRO A 71 -14.08 -12.81 11.39
N ASP A 72 -15.11 -12.79 12.21
CA ASP A 72 -14.95 -12.61 13.65
C ASP A 72 -14.09 -13.74 14.25
N GLY A 73 -13.18 -13.36 15.14
CA GLY A 73 -12.21 -14.27 15.77
C GLY A 73 -11.04 -14.68 14.86
N SER A 74 -10.93 -14.10 13.66
CA SER A 74 -9.85 -14.39 12.72
C SER A 74 -9.01 -13.15 12.45
N SER A 75 -7.72 -13.35 12.19
CA SER A 75 -6.83 -12.26 11.76
C SER A 75 -5.89 -12.73 10.65
N LEU A 76 -5.45 -11.80 9.84
CA LEU A 76 -4.56 -12.00 8.71
C LEU A 76 -3.38 -11.03 8.81
N THR A 77 -2.19 -11.51 8.57
CA THR A 77 -1.02 -10.64 8.40
C THR A 77 -0.53 -10.71 6.97
N LEU A 78 -0.40 -9.55 6.35
CA LEU A 78 0.15 -9.36 5.01
C LEU A 78 1.54 -8.77 5.10
N MET A 79 2.41 -9.21 4.19
CA MET A 79 3.76 -8.68 3.99
C MET A 79 3.90 -8.20 2.56
N PHE A 80 4.41 -7.00 2.39
CA PHE A 80 4.62 -6.34 1.11
C PHE A 80 6.09 -6.39 0.70
N SER A 81 6.38 -6.48 -0.57
CA SER A 81 7.78 -6.49 -1.05
C SER A 81 8.54 -5.18 -0.78
N ASN A 82 7.86 -4.09 -0.44
CA ASN A 82 8.49 -2.86 0.06
C ASN A 82 8.79 -2.90 1.57
N GLY A 83 8.58 -4.04 2.23
CA GLY A 83 8.86 -4.26 3.66
C GLY A 83 7.74 -3.81 4.60
N ALA A 84 6.65 -3.28 4.10
CA ALA A 84 5.51 -2.95 4.94
C ALA A 84 4.79 -4.22 5.40
N THR A 85 4.27 -4.19 6.63
CA THR A 85 3.47 -5.26 7.21
C THR A 85 2.12 -4.71 7.65
N VAL A 86 1.05 -5.41 7.30
CA VAL A 86 -0.33 -5.05 7.65
C VAL A 86 -0.98 -6.21 8.39
N SER A 87 -1.34 -5.99 9.66
CA SER A 87 -2.13 -6.93 10.45
C SER A 87 -3.61 -6.54 10.39
N VAL A 88 -4.41 -7.38 9.76
CA VAL A 88 -5.85 -7.22 9.55
C VAL A 88 -6.57 -7.92 10.69
N GLN A 89 -7.32 -7.16 11.49
CA GLN A 89 -7.99 -7.65 12.68
C GLN A 89 -9.36 -8.28 12.35
N PRO A 90 -10.00 -8.98 13.30
CA PRO A 90 -11.32 -9.58 13.09
C PRO A 90 -12.38 -8.58 12.60
N GLY A 91 -13.34 -9.03 11.81
CA GLY A 91 -14.44 -8.22 11.29
C GLY A 91 -14.05 -7.13 10.29
N THR A 92 -12.85 -7.23 9.72
CA THR A 92 -12.29 -6.21 8.82
C THR A 92 -12.54 -6.53 7.36
N GLU A 93 -12.82 -5.50 6.57
CA GLU A 93 -12.93 -5.55 5.12
C GLU A 93 -12.04 -4.48 4.49
N LEU A 94 -11.15 -4.91 3.62
CA LEU A 94 -10.22 -4.00 2.93
C LEU A 94 -9.89 -4.48 1.51
N GLN A 95 -9.36 -3.58 0.71
CA GLN A 95 -8.77 -3.83 -0.61
C GLN A 95 -7.38 -3.21 -0.66
N VAL A 96 -6.44 -3.84 -1.36
CA VAL A 96 -5.08 -3.33 -1.47
C VAL A 96 -4.70 -3.14 -2.93
N SER A 97 -4.28 -1.92 -3.27
CA SER A 97 -3.57 -1.59 -4.51
C SER A 97 -2.10 -1.35 -4.17
N PHE A 98 -1.21 -2.07 -4.83
CA PHE A 98 0.23 -1.96 -4.61
C PHE A 98 0.99 -2.03 -5.94
N LEU A 99 1.69 -0.96 -6.27
CA LEU A 99 2.52 -0.83 -7.46
C LEU A 99 3.98 -0.59 -7.06
N THR A 100 4.90 -1.09 -7.85
CA THR A 100 6.35 -0.92 -7.64
C THR A 100 7.07 -0.69 -8.96
N SER A 101 8.18 0.02 -8.93
CA SER A 101 9.07 0.20 -10.07
C SER A 101 10.00 -1.01 -10.32
N ASP A 102 10.00 -1.99 -9.44
CA ASP A 102 10.83 -3.20 -9.53
C ASP A 102 10.01 -4.43 -9.10
N PRO A 103 9.41 -5.16 -10.05
CA PRO A 103 8.56 -6.31 -9.76
C PRO A 103 9.36 -7.53 -9.27
N ASP A 104 10.65 -7.62 -9.61
CA ASP A 104 11.47 -8.79 -9.32
C ASP A 104 12.14 -8.72 -7.95
N ARG A 105 12.13 -7.55 -7.33
CA ARG A 105 12.70 -7.34 -6.01
C ARG A 105 11.76 -7.84 -4.91
N VAL A 106 11.65 -9.14 -4.80
CA VAL A 106 11.00 -9.80 -3.67
C VAL A 106 11.94 -9.69 -2.49
N ALA A 107 11.75 -8.67 -1.67
CA ALA A 107 12.48 -8.53 -0.43
C ALA A 107 11.94 -9.54 0.60
N MET A 108 12.53 -10.72 0.60
CA MET A 108 12.34 -11.73 1.64
C MET A 108 13.73 -12.27 2.03
N PRO A 109 14.18 -12.10 3.23
CA PRO A 109 13.63 -11.44 4.41
C PRO A 109 13.52 -9.92 4.27
N LEU A 110 12.75 -9.25 5.16
CA LEU A 110 12.50 -7.82 5.15
C LEU A 110 13.76 -7.01 4.79
N PRO A 111 13.68 -6.05 3.86
CA PRO A 111 14.83 -5.24 3.50
C PRO A 111 15.35 -4.51 4.76
N PRO A 112 16.65 -4.31 4.87
CA PRO A 112 17.20 -3.48 5.93
C PRO A 112 16.51 -2.11 5.89
N ARG A 113 16.28 -1.50 7.04
CA ARG A 113 15.57 -0.21 7.20
C ARG A 113 16.22 0.98 6.48
N ASN A 114 17.23 0.72 5.64
CA ASN A 114 17.92 1.71 4.83
C ASN A 114 17.16 1.93 3.52
N THR A 115 16.74 3.16 3.26
CA THR A 115 15.97 3.57 2.08
C THR A 115 16.79 3.75 0.81
N ALA A 116 18.14 3.74 0.91
CA ALA A 116 19.00 3.88 -0.25
C ALA A 116 18.87 2.65 -1.16
N GLY A 117 18.46 2.89 -2.42
CA GLY A 117 18.31 1.83 -3.42
C GLY A 117 17.02 1.02 -3.31
N GLN A 118 16.04 1.42 -2.50
CA GLN A 118 14.70 0.81 -2.54
C GLN A 118 13.95 1.26 -3.80
N PRO A 119 13.21 0.35 -4.47
CA PRO A 119 12.36 0.70 -5.59
C PRO A 119 11.29 1.70 -5.17
N LEU A 120 10.81 2.47 -6.12
CA LEU A 120 9.64 3.32 -5.91
C LEU A 120 8.42 2.41 -5.72
N SER A 121 7.58 2.77 -4.77
CA SER A 121 6.33 2.04 -4.53
C SER A 121 5.18 3.00 -4.25
N GLU A 122 4.01 2.61 -4.71
CA GLU A 122 2.75 3.27 -4.44
C GLU A 122 1.81 2.26 -3.84
N THR A 123 1.37 2.51 -2.61
CA THR A 123 0.52 1.60 -1.85
C THR A 123 -0.72 2.34 -1.38
N ASP A 124 -1.89 1.83 -1.71
CA ASP A 124 -3.19 2.30 -1.20
C ASP A 124 -3.93 1.12 -0.56
N VAL A 125 -4.15 1.21 0.75
CA VAL A 125 -4.96 0.26 1.51
C VAL A 125 -6.32 0.89 1.74
N ARG A 126 -7.35 0.43 1.03
CA ARG A 126 -8.72 0.90 1.18
C ARG A 126 -9.42 0.11 2.26
N LEU A 127 -9.51 0.70 3.45
CA LEU A 127 -10.17 0.10 4.61
C LEU A 127 -11.65 0.50 4.63
N MET A 128 -12.52 -0.43 4.23
CA MET A 128 -13.96 -0.19 4.21
C MET A 128 -14.56 -0.19 5.63
N LYS A 129 -14.17 -1.15 6.46
CA LYS A 129 -14.56 -1.27 7.87
C LYS A 129 -13.56 -2.12 8.64
N GLY A 130 -13.54 -1.97 9.95
CA GLY A 130 -12.74 -2.78 10.87
C GLY A 130 -11.46 -2.09 11.33
N LEU A 131 -10.46 -2.85 11.69
CA LEU A 131 -9.21 -2.38 12.28
C LEU A 131 -8.01 -3.02 11.59
N ILE A 132 -7.05 -2.21 11.20
CA ILE A 132 -5.74 -2.64 10.73
C ILE A 132 -4.63 -1.99 11.55
N MET A 133 -3.55 -2.74 11.75
CA MET A 133 -2.33 -2.26 12.39
C MET A 133 -1.19 -2.40 11.38
N LEU A 134 -0.36 -1.37 11.28
CA LEU A 134 0.62 -1.26 10.21
C LEU A 134 2.00 -0.94 10.79
N ASP A 135 3.01 -1.64 10.26
CA ASP A 135 4.41 -1.28 10.42
C ASP A 135 4.97 -0.99 9.02
N VAL A 136 5.14 0.28 8.71
CA VAL A 136 5.65 0.75 7.44
C VAL A 136 7.07 1.24 7.66
N PRO A 137 8.10 0.57 7.11
CA PRO A 137 9.49 1.06 7.20
C PRO A 137 9.64 2.39 6.47
N THR A 138 10.71 3.12 6.78
CA THR A 138 11.06 4.31 6.04
C THR A 138 11.29 3.93 4.58
N GLN A 139 10.53 4.52 3.67
CA GLN A 139 10.59 4.22 2.24
C GLN A 139 11.30 5.32 1.46
N ASN A 140 11.57 5.07 0.16
CA ASN A 140 12.07 6.07 -0.76
C ASN A 140 11.22 7.36 -0.68
N ARG A 141 11.86 8.53 -0.80
CA ARG A 141 11.17 9.82 -0.67
C ARG A 141 10.04 10.03 -1.69
N LYS A 142 10.12 9.37 -2.84
CA LYS A 142 9.10 9.43 -3.89
C LYS A 142 8.04 8.34 -3.76
N SER A 143 8.22 7.37 -2.87
CA SER A 143 7.21 6.35 -2.59
C SER A 143 6.06 6.94 -1.77
N THR A 144 4.86 6.42 -2.01
CA THR A 144 3.66 6.77 -1.26
C THR A 144 3.10 5.53 -0.57
N PHE A 145 2.66 5.72 0.66
CA PHE A 145 1.88 4.73 1.39
C PHE A 145 0.70 5.44 2.04
N GLN A 146 -0.50 5.01 1.71
CA GLN A 146 -1.71 5.61 2.27
C GLN A 146 -2.73 4.55 2.68
N VAL A 147 -3.55 4.91 3.66
CA VAL A 147 -4.78 4.18 4.00
C VAL A 147 -5.96 5.08 3.72
N THR A 148 -6.80 4.64 2.81
CA THR A 148 -8.05 5.32 2.44
C THR A 148 -9.21 4.69 3.21
N THR A 149 -10.02 5.52 3.86
CA THR A 149 -11.27 5.12 4.53
C THR A 149 -12.44 5.88 3.91
N PRO A 150 -13.69 5.48 4.14
CA PRO A 150 -14.85 6.27 3.72
C PRO A 150 -14.91 7.69 4.31
N LEU A 151 -14.10 7.99 5.33
CA LEU A 151 -14.15 9.26 6.07
C LEU A 151 -12.87 10.10 5.96
N GLY A 152 -11.90 9.65 5.17
CA GLY A 152 -10.66 10.38 4.94
C GLY A 152 -9.48 9.48 4.64
N ILE A 153 -8.32 10.09 4.48
CA ILE A 153 -7.08 9.44 4.05
C ILE A 153 -5.99 9.66 5.11
N ALA A 154 -5.21 8.63 5.40
CA ALA A 154 -4.01 8.70 6.22
C ALA A 154 -2.77 8.43 5.34
N CYS A 155 -1.92 9.44 5.14
CA CYS A 155 -0.66 9.32 4.41
C CYS A 155 0.50 9.13 5.38
N ILE A 156 1.39 8.18 5.07
CA ILE A 156 2.38 7.65 5.99
C ILE A 156 3.76 7.62 5.37
N ARG A 157 4.76 7.79 6.25
CA ARG A 157 6.16 7.61 5.87
C ARG A 157 6.98 7.15 7.08
N GLY A 158 7.30 5.85 7.14
CA GLY A 158 8.13 5.30 8.20
C GLY A 158 7.46 5.33 9.58
N THR A 159 6.34 4.63 9.75
CA THR A 159 5.44 4.80 10.91
C THR A 159 4.85 3.47 11.35
N ARG A 160 4.72 3.28 12.65
CA ARG A 160 3.86 2.27 13.28
C ARG A 160 2.58 2.94 13.74
N TYR A 161 1.45 2.45 13.26
CA TYR A 161 0.17 3.08 13.49
C TYR A 161 -0.97 2.08 13.32
N PHE A 162 -2.17 2.49 13.69
CA PHE A 162 -3.40 1.75 13.41
C PHE A 162 -4.44 2.66 12.78
N VAL A 163 -5.32 2.04 12.02
CA VAL A 163 -6.50 2.70 11.46
C VAL A 163 -7.70 1.82 11.75
N GLN A 164 -8.70 2.41 12.39
CA GLN A 164 -10.01 1.82 12.59
C GLN A 164 -11.02 2.57 11.73
N SER A 165 -11.85 1.86 10.98
CA SER A 165 -12.88 2.44 10.12
C SER A 165 -14.25 1.87 10.47
N GLY A 166 -15.21 2.75 10.65
CA GLY A 166 -16.63 2.46 10.83
C GLY A 166 -17.48 3.31 9.88
N LYS A 167 -18.80 3.22 10.03
CA LYS A 167 -19.75 3.96 9.17
C LYS A 167 -19.69 5.48 9.37
N THR A 168 -19.53 5.93 10.59
CA THR A 168 -19.62 7.35 10.99
C THR A 168 -18.35 7.88 11.62
N LEU A 169 -17.38 7.01 11.90
CA LEU A 169 -16.14 7.37 12.57
C LEU A 169 -14.99 6.54 12.02
N ALA A 170 -13.87 7.20 11.67
CA ALA A 170 -12.59 6.57 11.44
C ALA A 170 -11.56 7.13 12.40
N ILE A 171 -10.74 6.27 13.00
CA ILE A 171 -9.72 6.65 13.98
C ILE A 171 -8.36 6.30 13.42
N VAL A 172 -7.44 7.25 13.46
CA VAL A 172 -6.03 7.06 13.12
C VAL A 172 -5.21 7.32 14.37
N GLY A 173 -4.49 6.32 14.86
CA GLY A 173 -3.62 6.46 16.03
C GLY A 173 -2.18 6.06 15.69
N VAL A 174 -1.22 6.87 16.15
CA VAL A 174 0.20 6.72 15.86
C VAL A 174 0.95 6.19 17.08
N VAL A 175 1.57 5.03 16.89
CA VAL A 175 2.42 4.41 17.93
C VAL A 175 3.83 4.97 17.87
N SER A 176 4.40 5.08 16.67
CA SER A 176 5.75 5.62 16.46
C SER A 176 5.82 6.26 15.06
N GLY A 177 6.40 7.44 14.97
CA GLY A 177 6.51 8.21 13.73
C GLY A 177 5.47 9.31 13.60
N LYS A 178 5.04 9.58 12.37
CA LYS A 178 4.08 10.66 12.05
C LYS A 178 3.15 10.22 10.93
N VAL A 179 1.88 10.60 10.99
CA VAL A 179 0.86 10.38 9.97
C VAL A 179 0.22 11.71 9.60
N LEU A 180 0.08 12.00 8.32
CA LEU A 180 -0.75 13.11 7.85
C LEU A 180 -2.13 12.55 7.52
N ALA A 181 -3.14 12.91 8.30
CA ALA A 181 -4.53 12.58 8.03
C ALA A 181 -5.22 13.74 7.32
N THR A 182 -6.06 13.42 6.33
CA THR A 182 -6.91 14.37 5.60
C THR A 182 -8.35 13.90 5.67
N SER A 183 -9.24 14.72 6.19
CA SER A 183 -10.68 14.44 6.30
C SER A 183 -11.41 14.61 4.96
N LEU A 184 -12.68 14.22 4.90
CA LEU A 184 -13.54 14.47 3.74
C LEU A 184 -13.77 15.98 3.45
N THR A 185 -13.65 16.82 4.48
CA THR A 185 -13.77 18.30 4.34
C THR A 185 -12.53 18.94 3.71
N GLY A 186 -11.46 18.14 3.48
CA GLY A 186 -10.19 18.60 2.92
C GLY A 186 -9.21 19.12 3.97
N ASP A 187 -9.60 19.20 5.24
CA ASP A 187 -8.70 19.60 6.32
C ASP A 187 -7.65 18.52 6.55
N SER A 188 -6.42 18.95 6.84
CA SER A 188 -5.32 18.05 7.12
C SER A 188 -4.73 18.27 8.52
N LYS A 189 -4.42 17.17 9.22
CA LYS A 189 -3.83 17.19 10.56
C LYS A 189 -2.64 16.24 10.64
N LEU A 190 -1.52 16.73 11.18
CA LEU A 190 -0.34 15.91 11.46
C LEU A 190 -0.51 15.24 12.83
N ILE A 191 -0.52 13.91 12.84
CA ILE A 191 -0.63 13.09 14.03
C ILE A 191 0.77 12.59 14.40
N VAL A 192 1.14 12.74 15.66
CA VAL A 192 2.46 12.34 16.15
C VAL A 192 2.37 11.13 17.08
N SER A 193 3.51 10.53 17.39
CA SER A 193 3.59 9.36 18.29
C SER A 193 2.81 9.55 19.60
N GLY A 194 2.06 8.53 19.98
CA GLY A 194 1.25 8.50 21.20
C GLY A 194 -0.10 9.23 21.11
N THR A 195 -0.44 9.81 19.95
CA THR A 195 -1.70 10.53 19.76
C THR A 195 -2.59 9.86 18.71
N ALA A 196 -3.88 10.14 18.78
CA ALA A 196 -4.87 9.70 17.80
C ALA A 196 -5.80 10.85 17.43
N VAL A 197 -6.40 10.73 16.26
CA VAL A 197 -7.45 11.62 15.79
C VAL A 197 -8.60 10.80 15.23
N ALA A 198 -9.82 11.27 15.40
CA ALA A 198 -11.00 10.73 14.75
C ALA A 198 -11.44 11.64 13.60
N MET A 199 -11.87 11.01 12.52
CA MET A 199 -12.48 11.65 11.35
C MET A 199 -13.96 11.27 11.30
N SER A 200 -14.81 12.25 11.07
CA SER A 200 -16.25 12.10 10.86
C SER A 200 -16.64 12.73 9.53
N PRO A 201 -17.90 12.59 9.06
CA PRO A 201 -18.37 13.30 7.88
C PRO A 201 -18.26 14.84 8.00
N ALA A 202 -18.26 15.37 9.23
CA ALA A 202 -18.15 16.81 9.51
C ALA A 202 -16.70 17.29 9.68
N GLY A 203 -15.71 16.42 9.49
CA GLY A 203 -14.30 16.74 9.66
C GLY A 203 -13.68 16.04 10.86
N PHE A 204 -12.59 16.61 11.40
CA PHE A 204 -11.87 16.05 12.53
C PHE A 204 -12.62 16.24 13.85
N ILE A 205 -12.59 15.19 14.66
CA ILE A 205 -12.93 15.24 16.09
C ILE A 205 -11.63 15.06 16.85
N GLU A 206 -11.33 15.90 17.82
CA GLU A 206 -10.16 15.72 18.67
C GLU A 206 -10.28 14.45 19.50
N VAL A 207 -9.27 13.60 19.37
CA VAL A 207 -9.09 12.45 20.21
C VAL A 207 -7.74 12.64 20.90
N GLY A 208 -7.75 12.54 22.19
CA GLY A 208 -6.56 12.73 23.02
C GLY A 208 -5.50 11.63 22.81
N PRO A 209 -4.69 11.36 23.82
CA PRO A 209 -3.67 10.32 23.77
C PRO A 209 -4.31 8.96 23.47
N VAL A 210 -3.59 8.12 22.71
CA VAL A 210 -4.01 6.74 22.46
C VAL A 210 -4.17 6.02 23.79
N GLY A 211 -5.32 5.43 24.03
CA GLY A 211 -5.57 4.68 25.26
C GLY A 211 -4.50 3.60 25.49
N ALA A 212 -4.00 3.49 26.72
CA ALA A 212 -2.87 2.61 27.05
C ALA A 212 -3.10 1.15 26.63
N SER A 213 -4.32 0.64 26.75
CA SER A 213 -4.69 -0.72 26.35
C SER A 213 -4.55 -0.96 24.84
N LEU A 214 -5.04 -0.03 24.02
CA LEU A 214 -4.95 -0.13 22.55
C LEU A 214 -3.51 0.06 22.08
N LEU A 215 -2.77 0.96 22.71
CA LEU A 215 -1.35 1.15 22.44
C LEU A 215 -0.57 -0.13 22.74
N GLN A 216 -0.79 -0.75 23.90
CA GLN A 216 -0.13 -1.98 24.32
C GLN A 216 -0.50 -3.15 23.40
N GLN A 217 -1.77 -3.30 23.02
CA GLN A 217 -2.21 -4.31 22.06
C GLN A 217 -1.56 -4.13 20.69
N THR A 218 -1.52 -2.90 20.18
CA THR A 218 -0.88 -2.58 18.91
C THR A 218 0.63 -2.87 18.96
N MET A 219 1.30 -2.48 20.05
CA MET A 219 2.72 -2.74 20.24
C MET A 219 3.03 -4.24 20.33
N SER A 220 2.23 -5.03 21.04
CA SER A 220 2.44 -6.47 21.16
C SER A 220 2.31 -7.19 19.80
N ILE A 221 1.30 -6.83 19.00
CA ILE A 221 1.11 -7.39 17.66
C ILE A 221 2.26 -7.00 16.73
N LEU A 222 2.64 -5.72 16.70
CA LEU A 222 3.72 -5.24 15.83
C LEU A 222 5.10 -5.77 16.25
N ASN A 223 5.37 -5.92 17.54
CA ASN A 223 6.62 -6.52 18.04
C ASN A 223 6.69 -8.03 17.74
N PHE A 224 5.57 -8.75 17.86
CA PHE A 224 5.49 -10.16 17.46
C PHE A 224 5.83 -10.33 15.97
N LEU A 225 5.29 -9.46 15.10
CA LEU A 225 5.58 -9.49 13.66
C LEU A 225 7.07 -9.26 13.37
N ASN A 226 7.71 -8.36 14.08
CA ASN A 226 9.15 -8.10 13.93
C ASN A 226 10.04 -9.24 14.44
N SER A 227 9.66 -9.91 15.53
CA SER A 227 10.43 -11.05 16.07
C SER A 227 10.29 -12.30 15.21
N SER A 228 9.12 -12.50 14.61
CA SER A 228 8.84 -13.66 13.76
C SER A 228 9.45 -13.52 12.35
N SER A 229 9.70 -12.31 11.88
CA SER A 229 10.38 -12.07 10.60
C SER A 229 11.88 -12.41 10.63
N ALA A 230 12.46 -12.52 11.82
CA ALA A 230 13.84 -13.01 12.01
C ALA A 230 13.98 -14.54 11.90
N SER A 231 12.88 -15.28 12.00
CA SER A 231 12.86 -16.74 11.83
C SER A 231 12.37 -17.06 10.41
N ALA A 232 13.28 -17.53 9.57
CA ALA A 232 13.14 -17.76 8.13
C ALA A 232 11.81 -18.44 7.74
N LEU A 233 11.12 -17.85 6.76
CA LEU A 233 10.20 -18.60 5.91
C LEU A 233 11.00 -19.73 5.20
N PRO A 234 10.48 -20.96 5.11
CA PRO A 234 11.13 -22.00 4.33
C PRO A 234 11.32 -21.51 2.89
N ALA A 235 12.51 -21.73 2.35
CA ALA A 235 12.82 -21.40 0.97
C ALA A 235 11.76 -22.01 0.03
N PRO A 236 11.33 -21.32 -1.03
CA PRO A 236 10.40 -21.90 -1.98
C PRO A 236 11.01 -23.16 -2.55
N SER A 237 10.28 -24.29 -2.45
CA SER A 237 10.69 -25.55 -3.04
C SER A 237 10.95 -25.31 -4.54
N LYS A 238 12.14 -25.69 -5.01
CA LYS A 238 12.48 -25.63 -6.44
C LYS A 238 11.38 -26.32 -7.23
N ALA A 239 10.77 -25.57 -8.16
CA ALA A 239 9.90 -26.15 -9.15
C ALA A 239 10.69 -27.25 -9.90
N PRO A 240 10.10 -28.41 -10.21
CA PRO A 240 10.74 -29.43 -11.00
C PRO A 240 11.11 -28.86 -12.38
N SER A 241 12.39 -28.88 -12.71
CA SER A 241 12.88 -28.49 -14.02
C SER A 241 12.41 -29.54 -15.04
N SER A 242 11.30 -29.27 -15.73
CA SER A 242 10.92 -30.04 -16.91
C SER A 242 11.80 -29.61 -18.09
N ARG A 243 12.99 -30.19 -18.16
CA ARG A 243 13.76 -30.25 -19.42
C ARG A 243 13.13 -31.37 -20.27
N ALA A 244 12.13 -31.01 -21.07
CA ALA A 244 11.75 -31.85 -22.19
C ALA A 244 12.78 -31.65 -23.30
N SER A 245 13.68 -32.61 -23.44
CA SER A 245 14.55 -32.74 -24.60
C SER A 245 13.69 -33.22 -25.78
N TYR A 246 13.40 -32.33 -26.72
CA TYR A 246 12.91 -32.74 -28.04
C TYR A 246 14.10 -33.22 -28.85
N ASN A 247 14.21 -34.55 -29.03
CA ASN A 247 15.03 -35.16 -30.06
C ASN A 247 14.31 -34.97 -31.41
N LEU A 248 14.88 -34.17 -32.27
CA LEU A 248 14.61 -34.21 -33.73
C LEU A 248 15.58 -35.23 -34.29
N SER A 249 15.08 -36.38 -34.72
CA SER A 249 15.74 -37.29 -35.61
C SER A 249 14.73 -37.73 -36.66
N GLU A 250 15.14 -37.45 -37.93
CA GLU A 250 14.63 -37.87 -39.24
C GLU A 250 13.36 -37.23 -39.74
#